data_1cd64968ec38f14d2bae67b2f61473f3
#
_entry.id   1cd64968ec38f14d2bae67b2f61473f3
#
_cell.length_a   1.000
_cell.length_b   1.000
_cell.length_c   1.000
_cell.angle_alpha   90.00
_cell.angle_beta   90.00
_cell.angle_gamma   90.00
#
_symmetry.space_group_name_H-M   'P 1'
#
loop_
_entity.id
_entity.type
_entity.pdbx_description
1 polymer ?
#
loop_
_entity_poly.entity_id
_entity_poly.type
_entity_poly.pdbx_seq_one_letter_code
_entity_poly.pdbx_strand_id
1 'polypeptide(L)'
;AKALYESNKKGLYSYMEKTRNTFRLADTPEYLRDKQLVKYSSFGSNAKGVNVSANINNFANRLIKDWLLMKVPIEVKQEDGHIEIQEVPKLYTLKTRALIEEAIRFNPDINVDRIRALGILMLYREQYIIRYGTGRTESSSEILSKNYAGNDEFFTKNFDARHIGKQ
;
A
#
# COMPACT_ATOMS: atom_id res chain seq x y z
N ALA A 1 14.51 6.16 -2.61
CA ALA A 1 13.36 5.33 -2.22
C ALA A 1 13.71 4.49 -1.00
N LYS A 2 12.75 4.26 -0.10
CA LYS A 2 12.88 3.36 1.06
C LYS A 2 11.95 2.17 0.91
N ALA A 3 12.39 1.00 1.38
CA ALA A 3 11.60 -0.23 1.37
C ALA A 3 10.99 -0.48 2.74
N LEU A 4 9.67 -0.65 2.81
CA LEU A 4 9.00 -1.20 3.98
C LEU A 4 8.99 -2.72 3.86
N TYR A 5 9.25 -3.43 4.95
CA TYR A 5 9.38 -4.89 4.96
C TYR A 5 8.81 -5.50 6.24
N GLU A 6 8.60 -6.80 6.22
CA GLU A 6 8.17 -7.58 7.38
C GLU A 6 9.35 -7.82 8.33
N SER A 7 9.36 -7.15 9.48
CA SER A 7 10.49 -7.20 10.42
C SER A 7 10.56 -8.48 11.25
N ASN A 8 9.52 -9.33 11.23
CA ASN A 8 9.55 -10.66 11.86
C ASN A 8 10.62 -11.56 11.21
N LYS A 9 10.93 -11.29 9.93
CA LYS A 9 11.94 -12.05 9.16
C LYS A 9 13.26 -11.29 9.19
N LYS A 10 14.20 -11.70 10.03
CA LYS A 10 15.46 -10.99 10.29
C LYS A 10 16.43 -10.94 9.10
N GLY A 11 16.28 -11.80 8.08
CA GLY A 11 17.25 -11.98 7.01
C GLY A 11 17.55 -10.69 6.24
N LEU A 12 16.52 -9.94 5.84
CA LEU A 12 16.72 -8.69 5.10
C LEU A 12 17.41 -7.63 5.94
N TYR A 13 17.00 -7.46 7.20
CA TYR A 13 17.63 -6.47 8.08
C TYR A 13 19.10 -6.78 8.29
N SER A 14 19.45 -8.03 8.62
CA SER A 14 20.83 -8.45 8.84
C SER A 14 21.70 -8.29 7.58
N TYR A 15 21.14 -8.55 6.40
CA TYR A 15 21.84 -8.28 5.14
C TYR A 15 22.10 -6.78 4.95
N MET A 16 21.08 -5.94 5.14
CA MET A 16 21.19 -4.49 5.00
C MET A 16 22.14 -3.87 6.04
N GLU A 17 22.20 -4.43 7.24
CA GLU A 17 23.15 -4.04 8.29
C GLU A 17 24.58 -4.37 7.90
N LYS A 18 24.85 -5.62 7.47
CA LYS A 18 26.16 -6.05 6.99
C LYS A 18 26.67 -5.21 5.81
N THR A 19 25.77 -4.82 4.92
CA THR A 19 26.10 -4.00 3.75
C THR A 19 26.03 -2.48 4.01
N ARG A 20 25.79 -2.06 5.26
CA ARG A 20 25.62 -0.65 5.67
C ARG A 20 24.53 0.10 4.91
N ASN A 21 23.47 -0.61 4.50
CA ASN A 21 22.35 -0.07 3.71
C ASN A 21 21.05 0.07 4.51
N THR A 22 21.07 0.04 5.84
CA THR A 22 19.87 0.14 6.70
C THR A 22 19.09 1.45 6.48
N PHE A 23 19.74 2.51 6.01
CA PHE A 23 19.09 3.79 5.66
C PHE A 23 18.07 3.66 4.52
N ARG A 24 18.16 2.60 3.72
CA ARG A 24 17.19 2.28 2.66
C ARG A 24 15.95 1.57 3.17
N LEU A 25 15.93 1.15 4.42
CA LEU A 25 14.76 0.56 5.05
C LEU A 25 13.87 1.66 5.64
N ALA A 26 12.56 1.54 5.41
CA ALA A 26 11.59 2.44 5.99
C ALA A 26 11.43 2.17 7.49
N ASP A 27 11.16 3.23 8.23
CA ASP A 27 10.78 3.15 9.64
C ASP A 27 9.38 2.56 9.77
N THR A 28 9.09 1.96 10.92
CA THR A 28 7.74 1.51 11.23
C THR A 28 6.76 2.68 11.18
N PRO A 29 5.63 2.59 10.47
CA PRO A 29 4.66 3.66 10.39
C PRO A 29 4.17 4.13 11.76
N GLU A 30 4.26 5.43 12.03
CA GLU A 30 3.96 6.02 13.34
C GLU A 30 2.49 5.81 13.75
N TYR A 31 1.56 5.96 12.80
CA TYR A 31 0.13 5.81 13.06
C TYR A 31 -0.27 4.40 13.55
N LEU A 32 0.55 3.38 13.32
CA LEU A 32 0.30 2.03 13.86
C LEU A 32 0.44 2.00 15.38
N ARG A 33 1.23 2.91 15.96
CA ARG A 33 1.31 3.13 17.40
C ARG A 33 0.03 3.77 17.93
N ASP A 34 -0.41 4.83 17.28
CA ASP A 34 -1.59 5.59 17.69
C ASP A 34 -2.84 4.72 17.66
N LYS A 35 -2.93 3.81 16.70
CA LYS A 35 -3.99 2.80 16.61
C LYS A 35 -3.80 1.58 17.56
N GLN A 36 -2.79 1.59 18.43
CA GLN A 36 -2.46 0.48 19.35
C GLN A 36 -2.28 -0.90 18.67
N LEU A 37 -1.97 -0.90 17.37
CA LEU A 37 -1.75 -2.11 16.60
C LEU A 37 -0.37 -2.74 16.86
N VAL A 38 0.53 -1.96 17.45
CA VAL A 38 1.89 -2.38 17.78
C VAL A 38 2.20 -2.01 19.22
N LYS A 39 2.77 -2.95 19.98
CA LYS A 39 3.14 -2.72 21.38
C LYS A 39 4.33 -1.77 21.48
N TYR A 40 4.30 -0.87 22.44
CA TYR A 40 5.34 0.15 22.70
C TYR A 40 6.75 -0.43 22.91
N SER A 41 6.86 -1.63 23.49
CA SER A 41 8.12 -2.33 23.73
C SER A 41 8.87 -2.75 22.43
N SER A 42 8.19 -2.75 21.29
CA SER A 42 8.77 -3.13 20.00
C SER A 42 9.45 -1.97 19.29
N PHE A 43 9.42 -0.79 19.89
CA PHE A 43 9.95 0.44 19.29
C PHE A 43 11.13 0.96 20.11
N GLY A 44 12.32 0.49 19.81
CA GLY A 44 13.50 1.33 19.98
C GLY A 44 13.40 2.52 19.00
N SER A 45 14.11 3.60 19.28
CA SER A 45 14.13 4.82 18.46
C SER A 45 14.43 4.60 16.97
N ASN A 46 14.80 3.40 16.57
CA ASN A 46 15.23 3.00 15.21
C ASN A 46 14.51 1.76 14.66
N ALA A 47 13.27 1.49 15.08
CA ALA A 47 12.54 0.34 14.57
C ALA A 47 12.29 0.45 13.07
N LYS A 48 12.82 -0.51 12.30
CA LYS A 48 12.66 -0.61 10.85
C LYS A 48 11.65 -1.69 10.49
N GLY A 49 10.85 -1.42 9.45
CA GLY A 49 9.87 -2.39 8.96
C GLY A 49 8.61 -2.49 9.82
N VAL A 50 7.81 -3.51 9.59
CA VAL A 50 6.57 -3.79 10.33
C VAL A 50 6.60 -5.20 10.88
N ASN A 51 6.37 -5.33 12.19
CA ASN A 51 6.15 -6.64 12.81
C ASN A 51 4.69 -7.07 12.54
N VAL A 52 4.52 -7.98 11.58
CA VAL A 52 3.21 -8.40 11.11
C VAL A 52 2.58 -9.38 12.10
N SER A 53 1.71 -8.86 12.95
CA SER A 53 0.81 -9.63 13.83
C SER A 53 -0.53 -9.91 13.14
N ALA A 54 -1.37 -10.78 13.72
CA ALA A 54 -2.73 -11.02 13.23
C ALA A 54 -3.54 -9.71 13.13
N ASN A 55 -3.43 -8.83 14.12
CA ASN A 55 -4.13 -7.53 14.12
C ASN A 55 -3.67 -6.62 12.96
N ILE A 56 -2.36 -6.58 12.70
CA ILE A 56 -1.79 -5.82 11.59
C ILE A 56 -2.22 -6.41 10.25
N ASN A 57 -2.23 -7.75 10.10
CA ASN A 57 -2.74 -8.40 8.90
C ASN A 57 -4.21 -8.05 8.65
N ASN A 58 -5.06 -8.16 9.67
CA ASN A 58 -6.47 -7.81 9.55
C ASN A 58 -6.67 -6.34 9.15
N PHE A 59 -5.88 -5.45 9.74
CA PHE A 59 -5.92 -4.04 9.38
C PHE A 59 -5.43 -3.80 7.94
N ALA A 60 -4.33 -4.42 7.53
CA ALA A 60 -3.81 -4.33 6.17
C ALA A 60 -4.81 -4.88 5.14
N ASN A 61 -5.46 -6.01 5.43
CA ASN A 61 -6.51 -6.59 4.58
C ASN A 61 -7.70 -5.64 4.43
N ARG A 62 -8.09 -4.94 5.49
CA ARG A 62 -9.11 -3.90 5.43
C ARG A 62 -8.69 -2.76 4.49
N LEU A 63 -7.46 -2.26 4.61
CA LEU A 63 -6.95 -1.22 3.72
C LEU A 63 -6.92 -1.68 2.25
N ILE A 64 -6.54 -2.95 1.99
CA ILE A 64 -6.60 -3.52 0.63
C ILE A 64 -8.04 -3.50 0.12
N LYS A 65 -8.99 -4.00 0.92
CA LYS A 65 -10.41 -4.04 0.53
C LYS A 65 -10.92 -2.64 0.20
N ASP A 66 -10.68 -1.67 1.09
CA ASP A 66 -11.13 -0.30 0.92
C ASP A 66 -10.52 0.31 -0.35
N TRP A 67 -9.23 0.06 -0.61
CA TRP A 67 -8.54 0.51 -1.82
C TRP A 67 -9.10 -0.14 -3.10
N LEU A 68 -9.41 -1.43 -3.10
CA LEU A 68 -9.96 -2.14 -4.26
C LEU A 68 -11.38 -1.69 -4.61
N LEU A 69 -12.18 -1.33 -3.60
CA LEU A 69 -13.56 -0.89 -3.77
C LEU A 69 -13.68 0.60 -4.10
N MET A 70 -12.61 1.34 -3.96
CA MET A 70 -12.56 2.75 -4.28
C MET A 70 -12.92 2.99 -5.75
N LYS A 71 -13.81 3.94 -6.00
CA LYS A 71 -14.18 4.32 -7.36
C LYS A 71 -13.10 5.18 -8.01
N VAL A 72 -12.80 4.87 -9.24
CA VAL A 72 -11.86 5.64 -10.08
C VAL A 72 -12.49 5.90 -11.44
N PRO A 73 -12.28 7.08 -12.03
CA PRO A 73 -12.75 7.37 -13.37
C PRO A 73 -11.92 6.58 -14.39
N ILE A 74 -12.59 5.97 -15.35
CA ILE A 74 -11.98 5.36 -16.53
C ILE A 74 -12.60 5.95 -17.78
N GLU A 75 -11.79 6.09 -18.83
CA GLU A 75 -12.27 6.47 -20.15
C GLU A 75 -12.76 5.21 -20.88
N VAL A 76 -14.02 5.23 -21.28
CA VAL A 76 -14.65 4.17 -22.08
C VAL A 76 -14.97 4.75 -23.45
N LYS A 77 -14.36 4.18 -24.50
CA LYS A 77 -14.66 4.58 -25.87
C LYS A 77 -15.91 3.85 -26.35
N GLN A 78 -16.95 4.60 -26.69
CA GLN A 78 -18.19 4.10 -27.26
C GLN A 78 -18.01 3.73 -28.74
N GLU A 79 -18.93 2.94 -29.30
CA GLU A 79 -18.89 2.50 -30.71
C GLU A 79 -18.96 3.65 -31.70
N ASP A 80 -19.60 4.75 -31.32
CA ASP A 80 -19.68 5.99 -32.10
C ASP A 80 -18.43 6.88 -32.05
N GLY A 81 -17.39 6.43 -31.31
CA GLY A 81 -16.13 7.17 -31.13
C GLY A 81 -16.14 8.17 -29.98
N HIS A 82 -17.28 8.38 -29.31
CA HIS A 82 -17.35 9.22 -28.13
C HIS A 82 -16.61 8.61 -26.95
N ILE A 83 -15.95 9.44 -26.14
CA ILE A 83 -15.28 9.03 -24.90
C ILE A 83 -16.19 9.41 -23.75
N GLU A 84 -16.63 8.40 -23.00
CA GLU A 84 -17.41 8.56 -21.77
C GLU A 84 -16.52 8.27 -20.56
N ILE A 85 -16.65 9.09 -19.51
CA ILE A 85 -15.97 8.85 -18.23
C ILE A 85 -16.93 8.06 -17.33
N GLN A 86 -16.52 6.83 -17.00
CA GLN A 86 -17.28 5.97 -16.09
C GLN A 86 -16.52 5.76 -14.78
N GLU A 87 -17.24 5.81 -13.65
CA GLU A 87 -16.69 5.48 -12.35
C GLU A 87 -16.80 3.98 -12.07
N VAL A 88 -15.66 3.32 -11.97
CA VAL A 88 -15.60 1.89 -11.66
C VAL A 88 -14.77 1.62 -10.41
N PRO A 89 -15.03 0.53 -9.66
CA PRO A 89 -14.15 0.08 -8.60
C PRO A 89 -12.72 -0.14 -9.13
N LYS A 90 -11.73 0.28 -8.36
CA LYS A 90 -10.31 0.15 -8.73
C LYS A 90 -9.89 -1.29 -9.04
N LEU A 91 -10.59 -2.27 -8.46
CA LEU A 91 -10.43 -3.68 -8.78
C LEU A 91 -10.44 -3.95 -10.30
N TYR A 92 -11.31 -3.27 -11.05
CA TYR A 92 -11.41 -3.43 -12.51
C TYR A 92 -10.22 -2.84 -13.29
N THR A 93 -9.42 -2.01 -12.65
CA THR A 93 -8.21 -1.43 -13.27
C THR A 93 -6.96 -2.27 -13.04
N LEU A 94 -7.03 -3.34 -12.23
CA LEU A 94 -5.89 -4.21 -11.96
C LEU A 94 -5.52 -5.02 -13.21
N LYS A 95 -4.27 -4.90 -13.62
CA LYS A 95 -3.72 -5.63 -14.79
C LYS A 95 -2.95 -6.90 -14.40
N THR A 96 -2.63 -7.07 -13.12
CA THR A 96 -1.78 -8.16 -12.63
C THR A 96 -2.63 -9.39 -12.34
N ARG A 97 -2.75 -10.29 -13.32
CA ARG A 97 -3.51 -11.54 -13.22
C ARG A 97 -3.14 -12.37 -11.97
N ALA A 98 -1.84 -12.54 -11.73
CA ALA A 98 -1.38 -13.32 -10.58
C ALA A 98 -1.81 -12.75 -9.22
N LEU A 99 -1.93 -11.42 -9.08
CA LEU A 99 -2.45 -10.79 -7.88
C LEU A 99 -3.95 -11.03 -7.72
N ILE A 100 -4.70 -10.97 -8.83
CA ILE A 100 -6.15 -11.20 -8.82
C ILE A 100 -6.44 -12.67 -8.45
N GLU A 101 -5.72 -13.63 -9.05
CA GLU A 101 -5.87 -15.06 -8.74
C GLU A 101 -5.57 -15.35 -7.26
N GLU A 102 -4.53 -14.73 -6.71
CA GLU A 102 -4.17 -14.87 -5.29
C GLU A 102 -5.22 -14.22 -4.38
N ALA A 103 -5.79 -13.07 -4.78
CA ALA A 103 -6.86 -12.41 -4.05
C ALA A 103 -8.16 -13.24 -4.02
N ILE A 104 -8.52 -13.90 -5.15
CA ILE A 104 -9.68 -14.78 -5.22
C ILE A 104 -9.52 -16.02 -4.32
N ARG A 105 -8.29 -16.55 -4.26
CA ARG A 105 -7.96 -17.72 -3.43
C ARG A 105 -7.59 -17.35 -2.00
N PHE A 106 -7.71 -16.07 -1.64
CA PHE A 106 -7.29 -15.60 -0.36
C PHE A 106 -7.94 -16.37 0.78
N ASN A 107 -7.10 -17.04 1.56
CA ASN A 107 -7.43 -17.68 2.82
C ASN A 107 -6.28 -17.36 3.80
N PRO A 108 -6.57 -16.95 5.05
CA PRO A 108 -5.54 -16.68 6.05
C PRO A 108 -4.54 -17.82 6.27
N ASP A 109 -4.96 -19.07 6.02
CA ASP A 109 -4.16 -20.28 6.24
C ASP A 109 -3.27 -20.66 5.05
N ILE A 110 -3.44 -19.99 3.91
CA ILE A 110 -2.63 -20.22 2.70
C ILE A 110 -1.54 -19.16 2.58
N ASN A 111 -0.41 -19.55 2.00
CA ASN A 111 0.64 -18.59 1.67
C ASN A 111 0.20 -17.69 0.51
N VAL A 112 0.00 -16.41 0.79
CA VAL A 112 -0.47 -15.39 -0.15
C VAL A 112 0.51 -14.22 -0.15
N ASP A 113 1.71 -14.47 -0.65
CA ASP A 113 2.84 -13.53 -0.54
C ASP A 113 2.58 -12.19 -1.24
N ARG A 114 1.89 -12.18 -2.39
CA ARG A 114 1.56 -10.95 -3.11
C ARG A 114 0.55 -10.10 -2.36
N ILE A 115 -0.47 -10.72 -1.78
CA ILE A 115 -1.47 -10.03 -0.97
C ILE A 115 -0.83 -9.49 0.31
N ARG A 116 0.06 -10.25 0.94
CA ARG A 116 0.81 -9.77 2.12
C ARG A 116 1.72 -8.60 1.76
N ALA A 117 2.43 -8.68 0.64
CA ALA A 117 3.26 -7.57 0.14
C ALA A 117 2.41 -6.34 -0.17
N LEU A 118 1.24 -6.51 -0.80
CA LEU A 118 0.28 -5.44 -1.02
C LEU A 118 -0.20 -4.85 0.31
N GLY A 119 -0.46 -5.68 1.34
CA GLY A 119 -0.83 -5.22 2.68
C GLY A 119 0.23 -4.31 3.29
N ILE A 120 1.49 -4.70 3.24
CA ILE A 120 2.62 -3.87 3.72
C ILE A 120 2.71 -2.56 2.94
N LEU A 121 2.49 -2.61 1.62
CA LEU A 121 2.45 -1.42 0.77
C LEU A 121 1.29 -0.48 1.16
N MET A 122 0.11 -1.02 1.45
CA MET A 122 -1.04 -0.24 1.92
C MET A 122 -0.78 0.42 3.27
N LEU A 123 -0.09 -0.26 4.20
CA LEU A 123 0.33 0.35 5.45
C LEU A 123 1.27 1.53 5.23
N TYR A 124 2.20 1.43 4.28
CA TYR A 124 3.10 2.54 3.96
C TYR A 124 2.39 3.69 3.25
N ARG A 125 1.48 3.36 2.34
CA ARG A 125 0.62 4.33 1.65
C ARG A 125 -0.21 5.15 2.63
N GLU A 126 -0.82 4.51 3.63
CA GLU A 126 -1.59 5.19 4.68
C GLU A 126 -0.70 6.19 5.45
N GLN A 127 0.50 5.80 5.84
CA GLN A 127 1.47 6.71 6.47
C GLN A 127 1.81 7.91 5.58
N TYR A 128 1.95 7.68 4.27
CA TYR A 128 2.23 8.73 3.31
C TYR A 128 1.06 9.72 3.21
N ILE A 129 -0.17 9.21 3.14
CA ILE A 129 -1.39 10.03 3.10
C ILE A 129 -1.53 10.87 4.37
N ILE A 130 -1.32 10.28 5.54
CA ILE A 130 -1.39 11.00 6.83
C ILE A 130 -0.34 12.12 6.89
N ARG A 131 0.87 11.89 6.38
CA ARG A 131 1.94 12.90 6.43
C ARG A 131 1.81 14.01 5.40
N TYR A 132 1.38 13.67 4.22
CA TYR A 132 1.41 14.57 3.04
C TYR A 132 0.03 14.85 2.47
N GLY A 133 -0.99 14.11 2.88
CA GLY A 133 -2.38 14.39 2.58
C GLY A 133 -2.74 15.71 3.23
N THR A 134 -2.99 16.66 2.39
CA THR A 134 -3.36 18.06 2.61
C THR A 134 -3.95 18.37 3.99
N GLY A 135 -3.35 19.31 4.70
CA GLY A 135 -3.73 19.79 6.03
C GLY A 135 -5.12 20.45 6.15
N ARG A 136 -6.16 19.72 5.77
CA ARG A 136 -7.55 20.02 6.08
C ARG A 136 -8.06 18.98 7.07
N THR A 137 -8.54 19.47 8.19
CA THR A 137 -9.31 18.77 9.22
C THR A 137 -10.69 18.35 8.66
N GLU A 138 -10.70 17.48 7.67
CA GLU A 138 -11.91 16.79 7.23
C GLU A 138 -11.99 15.43 7.93
N SER A 139 -13.20 14.94 8.20
CA SER A 139 -13.39 13.67 8.91
C SER A 139 -12.67 12.54 8.18
N SER A 140 -12.17 11.54 8.92
CA SER A 140 -11.39 10.44 8.35
C SER A 140 -12.08 9.74 7.17
N SER A 141 -13.41 9.74 7.10
CA SER A 141 -14.20 9.19 6.00
C SER A 141 -14.23 10.09 4.77
N GLU A 142 -14.26 11.42 4.94
CA GLU A 142 -14.24 12.39 3.84
C GLU A 142 -12.83 12.56 3.26
N ILE A 143 -11.81 12.53 4.11
CA ILE A 143 -10.41 12.51 3.67
C ILE A 143 -10.14 11.24 2.84
N LEU A 144 -10.68 10.10 3.29
CA LEU A 144 -10.62 8.87 2.53
C LEU A 144 -11.29 9.04 1.15
N SER A 145 -12.51 9.54 1.07
CA SER A 145 -13.23 9.63 -0.21
C SER A 145 -12.62 10.62 -1.20
N LYS A 146 -12.14 11.78 -0.75
CA LYS A 146 -11.60 12.84 -1.62
C LYS A 146 -10.14 12.63 -2.04
N ASN A 147 -9.29 12.11 -1.15
CA ASN A 147 -7.88 11.83 -1.48
C ASN A 147 -7.72 10.59 -2.33
N TYR A 148 -8.69 9.70 -2.30
CA TYR A 148 -8.68 8.49 -3.13
C TYR A 148 -9.16 8.75 -4.56
N ALA A 149 -9.98 9.76 -4.78
CA ALA A 149 -10.59 10.01 -6.09
C ALA A 149 -9.69 10.71 -7.12
N GLY A 150 -8.59 11.36 -6.71
CA GLY A 150 -7.88 12.22 -7.65
C GLY A 150 -6.38 12.01 -7.81
N ASN A 151 -5.67 11.47 -6.81
CA ASN A 151 -4.22 11.50 -6.85
C ASN A 151 -3.60 10.24 -6.26
N ASP A 152 -3.63 9.17 -7.02
CA ASP A 152 -2.70 8.05 -6.77
C ASP A 152 -1.28 8.42 -7.27
N GLU A 153 -0.88 9.68 -7.09
CA GLU A 153 0.46 10.17 -7.40
C GLU A 153 1.56 9.31 -6.77
N PHE A 154 1.24 8.63 -5.67
CA PHE A 154 2.16 7.67 -5.05
C PHE A 154 2.50 6.53 -6.01
N PHE A 155 1.52 5.98 -6.73
CA PHE A 155 1.76 4.90 -7.68
C PHE A 155 2.21 5.42 -9.05
N THR A 156 1.74 6.57 -9.50
CA THR A 156 2.14 7.14 -10.79
C THR A 156 3.56 7.69 -10.78
N LYS A 157 3.98 8.42 -9.75
CA LYS A 157 5.36 8.97 -9.66
C LYS A 157 6.42 7.90 -9.39
N ASN A 158 6.06 6.77 -8.76
CA ASN A 158 7.03 5.70 -8.45
C ASN A 158 7.08 4.60 -9.51
N PHE A 159 6.15 4.58 -10.45
CA PHE A 159 6.08 3.60 -11.54
C PHE A 159 6.08 4.26 -12.92
N ASP A 160 6.82 5.34 -13.09
CA ASP A 160 7.02 5.94 -14.42
C ASP A 160 7.80 4.93 -15.27
N ALA A 161 7.07 4.23 -16.14
CA ALA A 161 7.56 3.16 -17.02
C ALA A 161 8.57 3.66 -18.09
N ARG A 162 9.06 4.90 -18.01
CA ARG A 162 9.98 5.48 -18.97
C ARG A 162 11.41 4.93 -18.90
N HIS A 163 11.68 4.00 -17.99
CA HIS A 163 13.00 3.35 -17.89
C HIS A 163 13.02 1.88 -18.33
N ILE A 164 11.93 1.35 -18.88
CA ILE A 164 11.92 0.01 -19.47
C ILE A 164 11.88 0.17 -21.00
N GLY A 165 13.03 0.23 -21.61
CA GLY A 165 13.12 0.10 -23.07
C GLY A 165 13.98 1.13 -23.78
N LYS A 166 15.27 1.10 -23.55
CA LYS A 166 16.31 1.42 -24.53
C LYS A 166 17.51 0.50 -24.26
N GLN A 167 17.47 -0.66 -24.86
CA GLN A 167 18.62 -1.40 -25.30
C GLN A 167 18.40 -1.70 -26.79
#